data_974632ed9de15b7e05d760aca5c62eba
#
_entry.id   974632ed9de15b7e05d760aca5c62eba
#
_cell.length_a   1.000
_cell.length_b   1.000
_cell.length_c   1.000
_cell.angle_alpha   90.00
_cell.angle_beta   90.00
_cell.angle_gamma   90.00
#
_symmetry.space_group_name_H-M   'P 1'
#
loop_
_entity.id
_entity.type
_entity.pdbx_description
1 polymer ?
#
loop_
_entity_poly.entity_id
_entity_poly.type
_entity_poly.pdbx_seq_one_letter_code
_entity_poly.pdbx_strand_id
1 'polypeptide(L)'
;MTSPDSNKVALVTGASRGIGSIIALQLAQRGVRVALHYRNNRKAAAASLDSLPGKGHASFDADLSDPKEASLLWQRVSDSLGAVDILINNAGLYIFHPPLKTAYGDWQSAWQLTLATNLIAPASLSLLAAQSMAARQQSQASDFGRGRIVNISSRGAFRGEPDAPAYAASKAGLNALSQSLARALAPAAVYLYCVAPGWVETEMATSHLEGPEGQAILSQHPLGRVNRTDEVANAAVYCALDAPAAMTGCVIDVNGASYLRT
;
A
#
# COMPACT_ATOMS: atom_id res chain seq x y z
N MET A 1 -12.13 25.89 11.22
CA MET A 1 -12.02 24.73 12.14
C MET A 1 -10.94 23.82 11.58
N THR A 2 -9.94 23.45 12.37
CA THR A 2 -8.91 22.48 11.95
C THR A 2 -9.54 21.10 11.82
N SER A 3 -9.23 20.36 10.74
CA SER A 3 -9.67 18.97 10.57
C SER A 3 -9.22 18.12 11.77
N PRO A 4 -10.02 17.17 12.26
CA PRO A 4 -9.62 16.26 13.35
C PRO A 4 -8.36 15.45 13.00
N ASP A 5 -7.98 15.41 11.73
CA ASP A 5 -6.81 14.69 11.22
C ASP A 5 -5.55 15.56 11.07
N SER A 6 -5.65 16.88 11.31
CA SER A 6 -4.59 17.87 11.01
C SER A 6 -3.26 17.68 11.73
N ASN A 7 -3.22 16.85 12.78
CA ASN A 7 -2.00 16.56 13.53
C ASN A 7 -1.38 15.18 13.19
N LYS A 8 -2.04 14.39 12.34
CA LYS A 8 -1.56 13.05 12.01
C LYS A 8 -0.44 13.09 10.96
N VAL A 9 0.44 12.10 11.02
CA VAL A 9 1.50 11.84 10.04
C VAL A 9 1.24 10.50 9.38
N ALA A 10 1.28 10.47 8.04
CA ALA A 10 1.18 9.25 7.26
C ALA A 10 2.45 9.00 6.45
N LEU A 11 3.00 7.80 6.53
CA LEU A 11 3.98 7.29 5.57
C LEU A 11 3.26 6.52 4.46
N VAL A 12 3.39 6.98 3.21
CA VAL A 12 2.83 6.30 2.03
C VAL A 12 3.97 5.80 1.16
N THR A 13 4.13 4.49 1.07
CA THR A 13 5.19 3.90 0.25
C THR A 13 4.80 3.84 -1.23
N GLY A 14 5.76 4.10 -2.15
CA GLY A 14 5.50 4.13 -3.58
C GLY A 14 4.52 5.23 -4.01
N ALA A 15 4.63 6.42 -3.41
CA ALA A 15 3.67 7.51 -3.58
C ALA A 15 4.05 8.53 -4.66
N SER A 16 5.06 8.26 -5.49
CA SER A 16 5.44 9.19 -6.57
C SER A 16 4.48 9.18 -7.77
N ARG A 17 3.60 8.18 -7.90
CA ARG A 17 2.63 8.02 -8.99
C ARG A 17 1.54 7.01 -8.65
N GLY A 18 0.56 6.87 -9.54
CA GLY A 18 -0.49 5.86 -9.48
C GLY A 18 -1.32 5.92 -8.20
N ILE A 19 -1.68 4.76 -7.65
CA ILE A 19 -2.53 4.66 -6.46
C ILE A 19 -1.92 5.42 -5.27
N GLY A 20 -0.61 5.26 -5.05
CA GLY A 20 0.07 5.87 -3.91
C GLY A 20 0.05 7.40 -3.92
N SER A 21 0.18 8.04 -5.09
CA SER A 21 0.10 9.50 -5.20
C SER A 21 -1.31 10.03 -4.91
N ILE A 22 -2.35 9.30 -5.33
CA ILE A 22 -3.74 9.68 -5.04
C ILE A 22 -4.07 9.46 -3.55
N ILE A 23 -3.57 8.38 -2.93
CA ILE A 23 -3.69 8.19 -1.47
C ILE A 23 -3.04 9.37 -0.73
N ALA A 24 -1.81 9.74 -1.12
CA ALA A 24 -1.09 10.87 -0.53
C ALA A 24 -1.88 12.17 -0.66
N LEU A 25 -2.43 12.46 -1.85
CA LEU A 25 -3.26 13.63 -2.12
C LEU A 25 -4.52 13.65 -1.24
N GLN A 26 -5.26 12.56 -1.17
CA GLN A 26 -6.49 12.48 -0.38
C GLN A 26 -6.23 12.58 1.13
N LEU A 27 -5.14 12.01 1.63
CA LEU A 27 -4.72 12.19 3.02
C LEU A 27 -4.37 13.65 3.33
N ALA A 28 -3.62 14.31 2.42
CA ALA A 28 -3.29 15.72 2.55
C ALA A 28 -4.54 16.63 2.51
N GLN A 29 -5.54 16.33 1.67
CA GLN A 29 -6.84 17.01 1.65
C GLN A 29 -7.61 16.89 2.98
N ARG A 30 -7.39 15.81 3.72
CA ARG A 30 -7.93 15.62 5.08
C ARG A 30 -7.07 16.31 6.15
N GLY A 31 -5.98 16.98 5.78
CA GLY A 31 -5.08 17.70 6.68
C GLY A 31 -3.96 16.83 7.29
N VAL A 32 -3.82 15.58 6.88
CA VAL A 32 -2.73 14.69 7.32
C VAL A 32 -1.41 15.13 6.70
N ARG A 33 -0.35 15.22 7.48
CA ARG A 33 1.01 15.43 6.96
C ARG A 33 1.53 14.13 6.34
N VAL A 34 2.04 14.21 5.11
CA VAL A 34 2.43 13.03 4.33
C VAL A 34 3.94 12.94 4.17
N ALA A 35 4.50 11.82 4.59
CA ALA A 35 5.81 11.32 4.17
C ALA A 35 5.61 10.52 2.88
N LEU A 36 6.00 11.10 1.75
CA LEU A 36 5.90 10.50 0.44
C LEU A 36 7.16 9.69 0.14
N HIS A 37 7.07 8.35 0.13
CA HIS A 37 8.21 7.52 -0.24
C HIS A 37 8.21 7.19 -1.74
N TYR A 38 9.40 7.20 -2.34
CA TYR A 38 9.68 6.77 -3.72
C TYR A 38 11.01 6.01 -3.80
N ARG A 39 11.24 5.22 -4.87
CA ARG A 39 12.50 4.50 -5.03
C ARG A 39 13.57 5.36 -5.71
N ASN A 40 13.37 5.72 -6.98
CA ASN A 40 14.38 6.39 -7.80
C ASN A 40 13.84 7.53 -8.70
N ASN A 41 12.53 7.66 -8.88
CA ASN A 41 11.96 8.73 -9.71
C ASN A 41 11.73 10.00 -8.90
N ARG A 42 12.82 10.76 -8.64
CA ARG A 42 12.78 12.01 -7.88
C ARG A 42 11.89 13.07 -8.53
N LYS A 43 11.88 13.13 -9.89
CA LYS A 43 11.05 14.12 -10.61
C LYS A 43 9.55 13.87 -10.38
N ALA A 44 9.12 12.62 -10.51
CA ALA A 44 7.72 12.27 -10.24
C ALA A 44 7.35 12.47 -8.76
N ALA A 45 8.26 12.15 -7.84
CA ALA A 45 8.05 12.38 -6.42
C ALA A 45 7.90 13.87 -6.09
N ALA A 46 8.73 14.74 -6.66
CA ALA A 46 8.62 16.19 -6.49
C ALA A 46 7.27 16.70 -7.01
N ALA A 47 6.87 16.33 -8.23
CA ALA A 47 5.58 16.71 -8.79
C ALA A 47 4.40 16.23 -7.94
N SER A 48 4.46 15.01 -7.42
CA SER A 48 3.44 14.48 -6.50
C SER A 48 3.42 15.28 -5.19
N LEU A 49 4.58 15.59 -4.61
CA LEU A 49 4.71 16.38 -3.38
C LEU A 49 4.14 17.79 -3.55
N ASP A 50 4.47 18.46 -4.66
CA ASP A 50 4.02 19.82 -4.99
C ASP A 50 2.49 19.90 -5.18
N SER A 51 1.83 18.79 -5.53
CA SER A 51 0.38 18.71 -5.67
C SER A 51 -0.37 18.57 -4.34
N LEU A 52 0.32 18.29 -3.22
CA LEU A 52 -0.32 18.07 -1.94
C LEU A 52 -0.76 19.40 -1.31
N PRO A 53 -2.05 19.57 -0.97
CA PRO A 53 -2.52 20.75 -0.25
C PRO A 53 -2.04 20.75 1.20
N GLY A 54 -1.78 21.92 1.73
CA GLY A 54 -1.31 22.07 3.12
C GLY A 54 0.19 22.30 3.23
N LYS A 55 0.76 21.97 4.38
CA LYS A 55 2.18 22.17 4.68
C LYS A 55 2.74 21.01 5.51
N GLY A 56 4.07 20.89 5.52
CA GLY A 56 4.76 19.92 6.36
C GLY A 56 4.79 18.51 5.75
N HIS A 57 4.54 18.37 4.45
CA HIS A 57 4.81 17.15 3.70
C HIS A 57 6.28 17.08 3.31
N ALA A 58 6.82 15.87 3.17
CA ALA A 58 8.18 15.66 2.71
C ALA A 58 8.29 14.38 1.89
N SER A 59 9.29 14.31 1.00
CA SER A 59 9.57 13.12 0.21
C SER A 59 10.86 12.43 0.65
N PHE A 60 10.87 11.10 0.61
CA PHE A 60 11.96 10.25 1.05
C PHE A 60 12.22 9.16 0.01
N ASP A 61 13.48 9.01 -0.39
CA ASP A 61 13.93 7.92 -1.25
C ASP A 61 14.34 6.70 -0.41
N ALA A 62 14.05 5.51 -0.91
CA ALA A 62 14.59 4.25 -0.38
C ALA A 62 14.38 3.12 -1.40
N ASP A 63 15.29 2.17 -1.49
CA ASP A 63 15.01 0.91 -2.18
C ASP A 63 14.50 -0.13 -1.17
N LEU A 64 13.20 -0.32 -1.13
CA LEU A 64 12.55 -1.25 -0.19
C LEU A 64 12.86 -2.73 -0.47
N SER A 65 13.61 -3.06 -1.53
CA SER A 65 14.15 -4.41 -1.69
C SER A 65 15.34 -4.69 -0.78
N ASP A 66 15.98 -3.64 -0.24
CA ASP A 66 17.00 -3.76 0.80
C ASP A 66 16.35 -3.60 2.19
N PRO A 67 16.42 -4.62 3.07
CA PRO A 67 15.85 -4.55 4.42
C PRO A 67 16.41 -3.41 5.28
N LYS A 68 17.66 -2.98 5.04
CA LYS A 68 18.27 -1.87 5.77
C LYS A 68 17.61 -0.54 5.43
N GLU A 69 17.27 -0.35 4.14
CA GLU A 69 16.62 0.87 3.67
C GLU A 69 15.23 1.06 4.26
N ALA A 70 14.47 -0.01 4.52
CA ALA A 70 13.17 0.09 5.19
C ALA A 70 13.30 0.67 6.61
N SER A 71 14.31 0.24 7.37
CA SER A 71 14.58 0.76 8.71
C SER A 71 15.06 2.22 8.68
N LEU A 72 15.98 2.54 7.77
CA LEU A 72 16.48 3.91 7.58
C LEU A 72 15.38 4.86 7.13
N LEU A 73 14.49 4.42 6.24
CA LEU A 73 13.32 5.19 5.82
C LEU A 73 12.44 5.53 7.01
N TRP A 74 12.09 4.53 7.85
CA TRP A 74 11.27 4.75 9.03
C TRP A 74 11.90 5.79 9.97
N GLN A 75 13.20 5.66 10.23
CA GLN A 75 13.94 6.59 11.08
C GLN A 75 13.92 8.02 10.50
N ARG A 76 14.31 8.19 9.22
CA ARG A 76 14.33 9.51 8.56
C ARG A 76 12.95 10.19 8.58
N VAL A 77 11.88 9.43 8.37
CA VAL A 77 10.50 9.96 8.44
C VAL A 77 10.18 10.41 9.86
N SER A 78 10.47 9.58 10.86
CA SER A 78 10.19 9.89 12.26
C SER A 78 10.99 11.11 12.77
N ASP A 79 12.25 11.24 12.36
CA ASP A 79 13.10 12.39 12.71
C ASP A 79 12.62 13.69 12.04
N SER A 80 12.10 13.61 10.81
CA SER A 80 11.67 14.78 10.03
C SER A 80 10.26 15.24 10.35
N LEU A 81 9.30 14.30 10.44
CA LEU A 81 7.87 14.62 10.58
C LEU A 81 7.30 14.24 11.95
N GLY A 82 8.08 13.64 12.80
CA GLY A 82 7.61 13.14 14.09
C GLY A 82 6.93 11.79 13.99
N ALA A 83 6.18 11.44 15.01
CA ALA A 83 5.58 10.13 15.15
C ALA A 83 4.57 9.81 14.01
N VAL A 84 4.78 8.69 13.33
CA VAL A 84 3.91 8.23 12.22
C VAL A 84 2.65 7.56 12.77
N ASP A 85 1.48 8.09 12.45
CA ASP A 85 0.17 7.60 12.88
C ASP A 85 -0.43 6.59 11.91
N ILE A 86 -0.07 6.70 10.64
CA ILE A 86 -0.62 5.92 9.54
C ILE A 86 0.51 5.39 8.67
N LEU A 87 0.53 4.09 8.44
CA LEU A 87 1.41 3.46 7.46
C LEU A 87 0.58 2.91 6.30
N ILE A 88 0.87 3.36 5.07
CA ILE A 88 0.30 2.78 3.85
C ILE A 88 1.40 2.03 3.10
N ASN A 89 1.37 0.72 3.15
CA ASN A 89 2.22 -0.15 2.36
C ASN A 89 1.61 -0.31 0.95
N ASN A 90 1.95 0.63 0.06
CA ASN A 90 1.47 0.64 -1.32
C ASN A 90 2.58 0.28 -2.32
N ALA A 91 3.86 0.51 -2.02
CA ALA A 91 4.96 0.13 -2.89
C ALA A 91 4.86 -1.34 -3.30
N GLY A 92 5.05 -1.60 -4.56
CA GLY A 92 5.01 -2.95 -5.10
C GLY A 92 5.49 -2.97 -6.54
N LEU A 93 5.89 -4.15 -6.98
CA LEU A 93 6.30 -4.40 -8.36
C LEU A 93 5.64 -5.68 -8.87
N TYR A 94 5.46 -5.73 -10.19
CA TYR A 94 4.96 -6.86 -10.93
C TYR A 94 6.03 -7.22 -11.97
N ILE A 95 6.63 -8.40 -11.83
CA ILE A 95 7.63 -8.90 -12.77
C ILE A 95 7.00 -10.03 -13.57
N PHE A 96 7.03 -9.92 -14.89
CA PHE A 96 6.57 -10.97 -15.79
C PHE A 96 7.62 -12.09 -15.84
N HIS A 97 7.23 -13.32 -15.44
CA HIS A 97 8.10 -14.51 -15.41
C HIS A 97 7.27 -15.80 -15.56
N PRO A 98 6.67 -16.03 -16.74
CA PRO A 98 5.83 -17.19 -16.97
C PRO A 98 6.65 -18.49 -16.87
N PRO A 99 6.15 -19.53 -16.15
CA PRO A 99 6.94 -20.70 -15.77
C PRO A 99 7.58 -21.47 -16.94
N LEU A 100 6.87 -21.54 -18.08
CA LEU A 100 7.36 -22.30 -19.23
C LEU A 100 8.33 -21.52 -20.15
N LYS A 101 8.54 -20.21 -19.88
CA LYS A 101 9.33 -19.33 -20.75
C LYS A 101 10.50 -18.64 -20.01
N THR A 102 10.60 -18.78 -18.68
CA THR A 102 11.56 -18.07 -17.88
C THR A 102 12.74 -18.96 -17.54
N ALA A 103 13.97 -18.49 -17.77
CA ALA A 103 15.18 -19.18 -17.35
C ALA A 103 15.27 -19.25 -15.82
N TYR A 104 15.90 -20.29 -15.27
CA TYR A 104 15.95 -20.52 -13.83
C TYR A 104 16.55 -19.36 -13.03
N GLY A 105 17.62 -18.73 -13.53
CA GLY A 105 18.25 -17.57 -12.88
C GLY A 105 17.32 -16.35 -12.83
N ASP A 106 16.59 -16.08 -13.93
CA ASP A 106 15.62 -14.98 -14.00
C ASP A 106 14.41 -15.26 -13.10
N TRP A 107 13.97 -16.53 -13.05
CA TRP A 107 12.94 -16.98 -12.12
C TRP A 107 13.31 -16.66 -10.66
N GLN A 108 14.51 -17.08 -10.23
CA GLN A 108 14.97 -16.79 -8.87
C GLN A 108 15.07 -15.30 -8.58
N SER A 109 15.60 -14.52 -9.52
CA SER A 109 15.73 -13.07 -9.38
C SER A 109 14.35 -12.39 -9.26
N ALA A 110 13.38 -12.82 -10.08
CA ALA A 110 12.01 -12.31 -10.01
C ALA A 110 11.37 -12.61 -8.64
N TRP A 111 11.55 -13.83 -8.13
CA TRP A 111 11.02 -14.20 -6.81
C TRP A 111 11.66 -13.40 -5.69
N GLN A 112 12.99 -13.33 -5.65
CA GLN A 112 13.71 -12.60 -4.60
C GLN A 112 13.31 -11.13 -4.55
N LEU A 113 13.31 -10.45 -5.70
CA LEU A 113 12.99 -9.03 -5.76
C LEU A 113 11.50 -8.77 -5.43
N THR A 114 10.61 -9.64 -5.93
CA THR A 114 9.16 -9.50 -5.68
C THR A 114 8.84 -9.71 -4.19
N LEU A 115 9.37 -10.77 -3.57
CA LEU A 115 9.13 -11.03 -2.15
C LEU A 115 9.76 -9.95 -1.27
N ALA A 116 10.99 -9.53 -1.57
CA ALA A 116 11.65 -8.47 -0.82
C ALA A 116 10.80 -7.18 -0.80
N THR A 117 10.33 -6.73 -1.97
CA THR A 117 9.60 -5.47 -2.09
C THR A 117 8.14 -5.57 -1.64
N ASN A 118 7.42 -6.65 -2.05
CA ASN A 118 5.96 -6.72 -1.86
C ASN A 118 5.53 -7.34 -0.54
N LEU A 119 6.43 -8.05 0.16
CA LEU A 119 6.10 -8.77 1.39
C LEU A 119 7.05 -8.44 2.54
N ILE A 120 8.38 -8.59 2.35
CA ILE A 120 9.35 -8.42 3.44
C ILE A 120 9.42 -6.96 3.89
N ALA A 121 9.47 -6.01 2.95
CA ALA A 121 9.47 -4.58 3.27
C ALA A 121 8.19 -4.13 4.01
N PRO A 122 6.96 -4.47 3.53
CA PRO A 122 5.75 -4.24 4.30
C PRO A 122 5.76 -4.88 5.70
N ALA A 123 6.30 -6.09 5.84
CA ALA A 123 6.42 -6.74 7.15
C ALA A 123 7.34 -5.97 8.09
N SER A 124 8.50 -5.54 7.60
CA SER A 124 9.48 -4.76 8.37
C SER A 124 8.93 -3.39 8.78
N LEU A 125 8.33 -2.66 7.83
CA LEU A 125 7.70 -1.37 8.13
C LEU A 125 6.52 -1.50 9.09
N SER A 126 5.71 -2.57 8.95
CA SER A 126 4.60 -2.84 9.86
C SER A 126 5.07 -3.16 11.28
N LEU A 127 6.20 -3.87 11.44
CA LEU A 127 6.82 -4.10 12.76
C LEU A 127 7.24 -2.77 13.40
N LEU A 128 7.99 -1.94 12.68
CA LEU A 128 8.46 -0.64 13.17
C LEU A 128 7.29 0.30 13.53
N ALA A 129 6.27 0.33 12.66
CA ALA A 129 5.04 1.08 12.90
C ALA A 129 4.33 0.58 14.17
N ALA A 130 4.12 -0.72 14.28
CA ALA A 130 3.43 -1.33 15.42
C ALA A 130 4.14 -1.02 16.74
N GLN A 131 5.46 -1.17 16.80
CA GLN A 131 6.25 -0.85 17.99
C GLN A 131 6.15 0.64 18.37
N SER A 132 6.29 1.53 17.38
CA SER A 132 6.18 2.98 17.61
C SER A 132 4.76 3.39 18.04
N MET A 133 3.73 2.85 17.39
CA MET A 133 2.33 3.15 17.70
C MET A 133 1.92 2.61 19.07
N ALA A 134 2.28 1.36 19.39
CA ALA A 134 1.93 0.71 20.66
C ALA A 134 2.59 1.38 21.89
N ALA A 135 3.79 1.95 21.73
CA ALA A 135 4.51 2.65 22.79
C ALA A 135 3.87 3.98 23.22
N ARG A 136 2.92 4.52 22.44
CA ARG A 136 2.28 5.80 22.76
C ARG A 136 1.28 5.67 23.91
N GLN A 137 1.19 6.74 24.71
CA GLN A 137 0.10 6.84 25.67
C GLN A 137 -1.23 6.99 24.92
N GLN A 138 -2.23 6.23 25.32
CA GLN A 138 -3.57 6.34 24.74
C GLN A 138 -4.22 7.59 25.31
N SER A 139 -4.31 8.66 24.53
CA SER A 139 -5.19 9.76 24.84
C SER A 139 -6.62 9.30 24.57
N GLN A 140 -7.45 9.16 25.60
CA GLN A 140 -8.89 8.80 25.59
C GLN A 140 -9.37 7.93 24.42
N ALA A 141 -10.28 7.00 24.66
CA ALA A 141 -10.82 6.04 23.68
C ALA A 141 -11.29 6.74 22.39
N SER A 142 -10.42 6.78 21.37
CA SER A 142 -10.77 7.23 20.04
C SER A 142 -10.90 6.01 19.15
N ASP A 143 -11.88 5.98 18.28
CA ASP A 143 -12.07 4.90 17.30
C ASP A 143 -10.89 4.76 16.33
N PHE A 144 -10.04 5.78 16.23
CA PHE A 144 -8.79 5.74 15.47
C PHE A 144 -7.75 4.77 16.09
N GLY A 145 -7.76 4.58 17.41
CA GLY A 145 -6.74 3.82 18.13
C GLY A 145 -5.42 4.60 18.30
N ARG A 146 -4.32 3.85 18.44
CA ARG A 146 -2.95 4.39 18.54
C ARG A 146 -2.26 4.55 17.20
N GLY A 147 -2.79 3.91 16.16
CA GLY A 147 -2.30 4.00 14.79
C GLY A 147 -2.93 2.98 13.87
N ARG A 148 -2.75 3.19 12.58
CA ARG A 148 -3.34 2.35 11.53
C ARG A 148 -2.33 1.97 10.46
N ILE A 149 -2.43 0.73 10.01
CA ILE A 149 -1.61 0.17 8.93
C ILE A 149 -2.56 -0.32 7.84
N VAL A 150 -2.34 0.14 6.61
CA VAL A 150 -3.11 -0.28 5.43
C VAL A 150 -2.18 -0.89 4.41
N ASN A 151 -2.46 -2.12 4.02
CA ASN A 151 -1.68 -2.84 3.03
C ASN A 151 -2.44 -2.90 1.70
N ILE A 152 -1.81 -2.44 0.61
CA ILE A 152 -2.36 -2.58 -0.73
C ILE A 152 -1.98 -3.96 -1.29
N SER A 153 -2.94 -4.84 -1.26
CA SER A 153 -2.86 -6.22 -1.76
C SER A 153 -3.22 -6.31 -3.25
N SER A 154 -3.91 -7.35 -3.66
CA SER A 154 -4.41 -7.56 -5.02
C SER A 154 -5.46 -8.66 -5.05
N ARG A 155 -6.36 -8.64 -6.03
CA ARG A 155 -7.20 -9.81 -6.35
C ARG A 155 -6.35 -11.04 -6.71
N GLY A 156 -5.14 -10.82 -7.27
CA GLY A 156 -4.18 -11.87 -7.57
C GLY A 156 -3.75 -12.71 -6.37
N ALA A 157 -3.87 -12.17 -5.16
CA ALA A 157 -3.64 -12.90 -3.91
C ALA A 157 -4.59 -14.10 -3.71
N PHE A 158 -5.74 -14.10 -4.37
CA PHE A 158 -6.79 -15.12 -4.22
C PHE A 158 -6.91 -16.02 -5.44
N ARG A 159 -6.72 -15.46 -6.65
CA ARG A 159 -6.93 -16.20 -7.91
C ARG A 159 -5.62 -16.72 -8.54
N GLY A 160 -4.47 -16.26 -8.05
CA GLY A 160 -3.18 -16.47 -8.70
C GLY A 160 -2.95 -15.51 -9.88
N GLU A 161 -1.70 -15.48 -10.33
CA GLU A 161 -1.27 -14.73 -11.54
C GLU A 161 -0.34 -15.66 -12.35
N PRO A 162 -0.82 -16.27 -13.44
CA PRO A 162 -0.08 -17.32 -14.18
C PRO A 162 1.28 -16.85 -14.70
N ASP A 163 1.36 -15.58 -15.12
CA ASP A 163 2.57 -14.99 -15.70
C ASP A 163 3.46 -14.27 -14.67
N ALA A 164 3.00 -14.18 -13.42
CA ALA A 164 3.74 -13.55 -12.32
C ALA A 164 3.46 -14.26 -10.98
N PRO A 165 3.74 -15.57 -10.85
CA PRO A 165 3.37 -16.33 -9.65
C PRO A 165 4.01 -15.80 -8.37
N ALA A 166 5.23 -15.21 -8.40
CA ALA A 166 5.83 -14.56 -7.26
C ALA A 166 5.01 -13.35 -6.77
N TYR A 167 4.38 -12.61 -7.69
CA TYR A 167 3.48 -11.50 -7.32
C TYR A 167 2.27 -12.02 -6.55
N ALA A 168 1.57 -13.01 -7.08
CA ALA A 168 0.41 -13.60 -6.42
C ALA A 168 0.77 -14.14 -5.03
N ALA A 169 1.88 -14.90 -4.92
CA ALA A 169 2.37 -15.43 -3.66
C ALA A 169 2.70 -14.31 -2.66
N SER A 170 3.36 -13.22 -3.11
CA SER A 170 3.68 -12.08 -2.26
C SER A 170 2.44 -11.40 -1.70
N LYS A 171 1.39 -11.22 -2.52
CA LYS A 171 0.14 -10.58 -2.11
C LYS A 171 -0.73 -11.49 -1.24
N ALA A 172 -0.71 -12.81 -1.48
CA ALA A 172 -1.32 -13.79 -0.58
C ALA A 172 -0.63 -13.80 0.80
N GLY A 173 0.70 -13.81 0.81
CA GLY A 173 1.49 -13.67 2.03
C GLY A 173 1.22 -12.36 2.77
N LEU A 174 1.03 -11.25 2.06
CA LEU A 174 0.69 -9.95 2.64
C LEU A 174 -0.69 -9.97 3.33
N ASN A 175 -1.69 -10.66 2.75
CA ASN A 175 -2.98 -10.86 3.38
C ASN A 175 -2.86 -11.66 4.69
N ALA A 176 -2.12 -12.79 4.65
CA ALA A 176 -1.90 -13.63 5.83
C ALA A 176 -1.11 -12.89 6.94
N LEU A 177 -0.09 -12.13 6.57
CA LEU A 177 0.64 -11.23 7.47
C LEU A 177 -0.30 -10.23 8.13
N SER A 178 -1.15 -9.57 7.34
CA SER A 178 -2.09 -8.57 7.83
C SER A 178 -3.07 -9.14 8.86
N GLN A 179 -3.63 -10.31 8.59
CA GLN A 179 -4.53 -11.00 9.51
C GLN A 179 -3.80 -11.40 10.81
N SER A 180 -2.56 -11.89 10.70
CA SER A 180 -1.75 -12.25 11.85
C SER A 180 -1.44 -11.04 12.74
N LEU A 181 -0.99 -9.95 12.13
CA LEU A 181 -0.68 -8.71 12.84
C LEU A 181 -1.95 -8.05 13.41
N ALA A 182 -3.08 -8.07 12.70
CA ALA A 182 -4.34 -7.53 13.21
C ALA A 182 -4.73 -8.20 14.53
N ARG A 183 -4.62 -9.52 14.61
CA ARG A 183 -4.91 -10.28 15.84
C ARG A 183 -3.93 -9.97 16.98
N ALA A 184 -2.65 -9.83 16.65
CA ALA A 184 -1.60 -9.55 17.63
C ALA A 184 -1.66 -8.12 18.17
N LEU A 185 -2.05 -7.14 17.34
CA LEU A 185 -1.95 -5.72 17.64
C LEU A 185 -3.27 -5.08 18.10
N ALA A 186 -4.42 -5.71 17.88
CA ALA A 186 -5.71 -5.21 18.32
C ALA A 186 -5.75 -4.89 19.84
N PRO A 187 -5.17 -5.70 20.75
CA PRO A 187 -5.12 -5.37 22.17
C PRO A 187 -4.31 -4.09 22.48
N ALA A 188 -3.38 -3.73 21.59
CA ALA A 188 -2.61 -2.49 21.69
C ALA A 188 -3.29 -1.30 20.98
N ALA A 189 -4.53 -1.47 20.48
CA ALA A 189 -5.27 -0.48 19.71
C ALA A 189 -4.51 0.02 18.46
N VAL A 190 -3.77 -0.87 17.79
CA VAL A 190 -3.17 -0.66 16.47
C VAL A 190 -3.94 -1.53 15.46
N TYR A 191 -4.55 -0.88 14.47
CA TYR A 191 -5.48 -1.56 13.57
C TYR A 191 -4.89 -1.75 12.17
N LEU A 192 -5.13 -2.92 11.59
CA LEU A 192 -4.66 -3.27 10.27
C LEU A 192 -5.81 -3.54 9.30
N TYR A 193 -5.62 -3.10 8.06
CA TYR A 193 -6.57 -3.30 6.99
C TYR A 193 -5.83 -3.65 5.69
N CYS A 194 -6.48 -4.42 4.82
CA CYS A 194 -6.03 -4.67 3.47
C CYS A 194 -7.03 -4.11 2.45
N VAL A 195 -6.51 -3.58 1.36
CA VAL A 195 -7.29 -3.28 0.16
C VAL A 195 -6.77 -4.16 -0.96
N ALA A 196 -7.65 -4.88 -1.65
CA ALA A 196 -7.33 -5.80 -2.73
C ALA A 196 -7.88 -5.30 -4.07
N PRO A 197 -7.11 -4.50 -4.82
CA PRO A 197 -7.52 -4.02 -6.13
C PRO A 197 -7.56 -5.13 -7.18
N GLY A 198 -8.40 -4.93 -8.21
CA GLY A 198 -8.27 -5.58 -9.51
C GLY A 198 -7.24 -4.87 -10.39
N TRP A 199 -7.43 -4.91 -11.72
CA TRP A 199 -6.68 -4.05 -12.64
C TRP A 199 -7.06 -2.58 -12.40
N VAL A 200 -6.05 -1.70 -12.39
CA VAL A 200 -6.20 -0.28 -12.10
C VAL A 200 -5.50 0.52 -13.20
N GLU A 201 -6.09 1.62 -13.63
CA GLU A 201 -5.51 2.58 -14.60
C GLU A 201 -4.25 3.22 -14.02
N THR A 202 -3.11 2.58 -14.24
CA THR A 202 -1.79 3.04 -13.79
C THR A 202 -0.77 2.80 -14.90
N GLU A 203 0.35 3.51 -14.87
CA GLU A 203 1.47 3.25 -15.79
C GLU A 203 1.92 1.78 -15.77
N MET A 204 1.83 1.10 -14.63
CA MET A 204 2.15 -0.33 -14.50
C MET A 204 1.21 -1.20 -15.34
N ALA A 205 -0.05 -0.81 -15.51
CA ALA A 205 -1.06 -1.58 -16.22
C ALA A 205 -1.17 -1.18 -17.72
N THR A 206 -0.69 0.00 -18.11
CA THR A 206 -0.87 0.56 -19.46
C THR A 206 -0.42 -0.40 -20.55
N SER A 207 0.77 -0.99 -20.44
CA SER A 207 1.30 -1.92 -21.45
C SER A 207 0.45 -3.19 -21.63
N HIS A 208 -0.23 -3.64 -20.57
CA HIS A 208 -1.13 -4.79 -20.61
C HIS A 208 -2.51 -4.40 -21.15
N LEU A 209 -3.00 -3.20 -20.82
CA LEU A 209 -4.32 -2.73 -21.26
C LEU A 209 -4.34 -2.32 -22.72
N GLU A 210 -3.26 -1.72 -23.22
CA GLU A 210 -3.10 -1.32 -24.63
C GLU A 210 -2.56 -2.47 -25.52
N GLY A 211 -2.11 -3.57 -24.90
CA GLY A 211 -1.57 -4.73 -25.58
C GLY A 211 -2.64 -5.71 -26.07
N PRO A 212 -2.23 -6.82 -26.69
CA PRO A 212 -3.14 -7.86 -27.20
C PRO A 212 -4.07 -8.46 -26.13
N GLU A 213 -3.66 -8.39 -24.86
CA GLU A 213 -4.42 -8.93 -23.73
C GLU A 213 -5.48 -7.96 -23.17
N GLY A 214 -5.48 -6.70 -23.61
CA GLY A 214 -6.34 -5.66 -23.07
C GLY A 214 -7.83 -6.00 -23.17
N GLN A 215 -8.29 -6.57 -24.29
CA GLN A 215 -9.67 -7.02 -24.46
C GLN A 215 -10.02 -8.15 -23.47
N ALA A 216 -9.12 -9.10 -23.25
CA ALA A 216 -9.32 -10.20 -22.33
C ALA A 216 -9.32 -9.70 -20.86
N ILE A 217 -8.54 -8.67 -20.54
CA ILE A 217 -8.58 -8.00 -19.24
C ILE A 217 -9.92 -7.29 -19.04
N LEU A 218 -10.36 -6.50 -20.02
CA LEU A 218 -11.62 -5.75 -19.95
C LEU A 218 -12.83 -6.68 -19.84
N SER A 219 -12.84 -7.82 -20.55
CA SER A 219 -13.94 -8.80 -20.49
C SER A 219 -14.14 -9.41 -19.09
N GLN A 220 -13.13 -9.38 -18.22
CA GLN A 220 -13.23 -9.83 -16.83
C GLN A 220 -13.92 -8.81 -15.93
N HIS A 221 -14.17 -7.58 -16.40
CA HIS A 221 -14.70 -6.49 -15.57
C HIS A 221 -16.17 -6.19 -15.91
N PRO A 222 -17.15 -6.60 -15.08
CA PRO A 222 -18.57 -6.33 -15.33
C PRO A 222 -18.92 -4.85 -15.47
N LEU A 223 -18.10 -3.95 -14.92
CA LEU A 223 -18.26 -2.50 -15.09
C LEU A 223 -17.87 -2.00 -16.49
N GLY A 224 -17.38 -2.86 -17.39
CA GLY A 224 -16.89 -2.47 -18.74
C GLY A 224 -15.59 -1.67 -18.75
N ARG A 225 -14.93 -1.54 -17.60
CA ARG A 225 -13.66 -0.83 -17.43
C ARG A 225 -12.85 -1.42 -16.26
N VAL A 226 -11.56 -1.16 -16.23
CA VAL A 226 -10.73 -1.39 -15.06
C VAL A 226 -11.01 -0.33 -13.97
N ASN A 227 -10.49 -0.53 -12.79
CA ASN A 227 -10.68 0.43 -11.70
C ASN A 227 -9.86 1.70 -11.93
N ARG A 228 -10.35 2.83 -11.45
CA ARG A 228 -9.57 4.06 -11.38
C ARG A 228 -8.72 4.08 -10.13
N THR A 229 -7.64 4.86 -10.16
CA THR A 229 -6.74 5.02 -9.01
C THR A 229 -7.44 5.64 -7.80
N ASP A 230 -8.38 6.57 -8.03
CA ASP A 230 -9.15 7.22 -6.98
C ASP A 230 -10.10 6.26 -6.24
N GLU A 231 -10.66 5.26 -6.92
CA GLU A 231 -11.52 4.24 -6.29
C GLU A 231 -10.76 3.40 -5.27
N VAL A 232 -9.52 3.01 -5.60
CA VAL A 232 -8.65 2.28 -4.68
C VAL A 232 -8.17 3.19 -3.54
N ALA A 233 -7.80 4.43 -3.86
CA ALA A 233 -7.36 5.41 -2.87
C ALA A 233 -8.47 5.73 -1.86
N ASN A 234 -9.73 5.88 -2.30
CA ASN A 234 -10.87 6.09 -1.42
C ASN A 234 -11.01 4.97 -0.37
N ALA A 235 -10.88 3.71 -0.78
CA ALA A 235 -10.93 2.58 0.15
C ALA A 235 -9.74 2.59 1.13
N ALA A 236 -8.54 2.90 0.64
CA ALA A 236 -7.34 2.97 1.48
C ALA A 236 -7.43 4.11 2.51
N VAL A 237 -7.90 5.29 2.10
CA VAL A 237 -8.07 6.45 2.98
C VAL A 237 -9.21 6.21 3.99
N TYR A 238 -10.30 5.58 3.58
CA TYR A 238 -11.34 5.13 4.52
C TYR A 238 -10.76 4.21 5.60
N CYS A 239 -9.97 3.20 5.22
CA CYS A 239 -9.28 2.34 6.17
C CYS A 239 -8.33 3.11 7.09
N ALA A 240 -7.61 4.09 6.53
CA ALA A 240 -6.62 4.87 7.25
C ALA A 240 -7.22 5.84 8.26
N LEU A 241 -8.43 6.37 8.03
CA LEU A 241 -8.98 7.46 8.85
C LEU A 241 -10.33 7.10 9.49
N ASP A 242 -11.22 6.44 8.75
CA ASP A 242 -12.64 6.40 9.11
C ASP A 242 -13.16 4.99 9.46
N ALA A 243 -12.46 3.92 9.06
CA ALA A 243 -12.91 2.54 9.29
C ALA A 243 -13.04 2.24 10.80
N PRO A 244 -14.14 1.62 11.25
CA PRO A 244 -14.27 1.23 12.66
C PRO A 244 -13.22 0.17 13.05
N ALA A 245 -12.79 0.21 14.31
CA ALA A 245 -11.82 -0.75 14.87
C ALA A 245 -12.22 -2.21 14.63
N ALA A 246 -13.51 -2.52 14.66
CA ALA A 246 -14.04 -3.86 14.43
C ALA A 246 -13.75 -4.42 13.04
N MET A 247 -13.36 -3.58 12.06
CA MET A 247 -12.92 -4.02 10.74
C MET A 247 -11.43 -4.41 10.69
N THR A 248 -10.69 -4.32 11.81
CA THR A 248 -9.27 -4.73 11.81
C THR A 248 -9.11 -6.17 11.32
N GLY A 249 -8.18 -6.40 10.42
CA GLY A 249 -7.93 -7.69 9.77
C GLY A 249 -8.79 -7.96 8.52
N CYS A 250 -9.70 -7.05 8.14
CA CYS A 250 -10.49 -7.20 6.92
C CYS A 250 -9.63 -7.04 5.66
N VAL A 251 -10.11 -7.63 4.57
CA VAL A 251 -9.62 -7.39 3.22
C VAL A 251 -10.78 -6.84 2.40
N ILE A 252 -10.66 -5.61 1.92
CA ILE A 252 -11.67 -4.92 1.11
C ILE A 252 -11.33 -5.11 -0.36
N ASP A 253 -12.23 -5.75 -1.10
CA ASP A 253 -12.08 -5.89 -2.56
C ASP A 253 -12.49 -4.60 -3.26
N VAL A 254 -11.59 -4.08 -4.11
CA VAL A 254 -11.84 -2.97 -5.02
C VAL A 254 -11.46 -3.43 -6.42
N ASN A 255 -12.29 -4.30 -7.00
CA ASN A 255 -11.95 -5.00 -8.23
C ASN A 255 -13.05 -5.00 -9.29
N GLY A 256 -14.12 -4.23 -9.08
CA GLY A 256 -15.23 -4.10 -10.03
C GLY A 256 -15.96 -5.44 -10.32
N ALA A 257 -16.02 -6.32 -9.32
CA ALA A 257 -16.53 -7.69 -9.43
C ALA A 257 -15.79 -8.57 -10.45
N SER A 258 -14.56 -8.20 -10.85
CA SER A 258 -13.73 -9.02 -11.75
C SER A 258 -13.21 -10.31 -11.08
N TYR A 259 -13.37 -10.42 -9.78
CA TYR A 259 -13.18 -11.62 -8.98
C TYR A 259 -14.01 -11.53 -7.69
N LEU A 260 -14.81 -12.56 -7.41
CA LEU A 260 -15.60 -12.68 -6.19
C LEU A 260 -15.02 -13.81 -5.33
N ARG A 261 -14.77 -13.49 -4.08
CA ARG A 261 -14.36 -14.51 -3.09
C ARG A 261 -15.60 -15.21 -2.55
N THR A 262 -15.63 -16.51 -2.62
CA THR A 262 -16.66 -17.37 -2.04
C THR A 262 -16.08 -18.16 -0.89
#